data_50d2b77f6e9189cdf7faf88fcf47cfb8
#
_entry.id   50d2b77f6e9189cdf7faf88fcf47cfb8
#
_cell.length_a   1.000
_cell.length_b   1.000
_cell.length_c   1.000
_cell.angle_alpha   90.00
_cell.angle_beta   90.00
_cell.angle_gamma   90.00
#
_symmetry.space_group_name_H-M   'P 1'
#
loop_
_entity.id
_entity.type
_entity.pdbx_description
1 polymer ?
#
loop_
_entity_poly.entity_id
_entity_poly.type
_entity_poly.pdbx_seq_one_letter_code
_entity_poly.pdbx_strand_id
1 'polypeptide(L)'
;MATFGDFIKLEREKRNWTQTDFGARLGINSAAICRIENNNKQLSPAKLEILAEIFSIDLLKIKELYYADKFAREAIENNCPENVFIVAEKNAEYLRLKNTKQTELDF
;
A
#
# COMPACT_ATOMS: atom_id res chain seq x y z
N MET A 1 6.42 -14.10 2.18
CA MET A 1 6.01 -12.74 2.54
C MET A 1 4.62 -12.47 2.03
N ALA A 2 3.78 -11.90 2.84
CA ALA A 2 2.38 -11.70 2.50
C ALA A 2 2.17 -10.49 1.60
N THR A 3 1.15 -10.53 0.75
CA THR A 3 0.75 -9.40 -0.08
C THR A 3 -0.03 -8.39 0.77
N PHE A 4 -0.30 -7.22 0.22
CA PHE A 4 -1.14 -6.22 0.90
C PHE A 4 -2.55 -6.75 1.14
N GLY A 5 -3.10 -7.52 0.17
CA GLY A 5 -4.40 -8.17 0.35
C GLY A 5 -4.42 -9.16 1.50
N ASP A 6 -3.37 -9.96 1.63
CA ASP A 6 -3.22 -10.90 2.75
C ASP A 6 -3.14 -10.17 4.08
N PHE A 7 -2.40 -9.06 4.12
CA PHE A 7 -2.29 -8.22 5.31
C PHE A 7 -3.65 -7.68 5.75
N ILE A 8 -4.42 -7.13 4.82
CA ILE A 8 -5.75 -6.61 5.11
C ILE A 8 -6.67 -7.70 5.65
N LYS A 9 -6.66 -8.87 5.01
CA LYS A 9 -7.49 -10.00 5.42
C LYS A 9 -7.16 -10.44 6.83
N LEU A 10 -5.87 -10.58 7.13
CA LEU A 10 -5.41 -10.99 8.45
C LEU A 10 -5.84 -9.98 9.53
N GLU A 11 -5.65 -8.70 9.27
CA GLU A 11 -6.01 -7.66 10.23
C GLU A 11 -7.53 -7.57 10.44
N ARG A 12 -8.30 -7.81 9.38
CA ARG A 12 -9.75 -7.89 9.47
C ARG A 12 -10.19 -9.08 10.34
N GLU A 13 -9.61 -10.25 10.09
CA GLU A 13 -9.95 -11.48 10.82
C GLU A 13 -9.58 -11.40 12.30
N LYS A 14 -8.45 -10.75 12.62
CA LYS A 14 -8.05 -10.53 14.01
C LYS A 14 -9.11 -9.76 14.80
N ARG A 15 -9.88 -8.92 14.13
CA ARG A 15 -10.93 -8.09 14.75
C ARG A 15 -12.30 -8.73 14.69
N ASN A 16 -12.39 -9.95 14.15
CA ASN A 16 -13.63 -10.67 13.97
C ASN A 16 -14.65 -9.93 13.11
N TRP A 17 -14.17 -9.14 12.16
CA TRP A 17 -15.04 -8.45 11.21
C TRP A 17 -15.30 -9.32 9.99
N THR A 18 -16.55 -9.31 9.51
CA THR A 18 -16.87 -9.87 8.21
C THR A 18 -16.39 -8.91 7.12
N GLN A 19 -16.37 -9.34 5.87
CA GLN A 19 -16.06 -8.46 4.76
C GLN A 19 -17.06 -7.30 4.67
N THR A 20 -18.31 -7.55 5.02
CA THR A 20 -19.35 -6.51 5.06
C THR A 20 -19.07 -5.49 6.17
N ASP A 21 -18.71 -5.96 7.37
CA ASP A 21 -18.36 -5.08 8.49
C ASP A 21 -17.18 -4.19 8.15
N PHE A 22 -16.16 -4.79 7.58
CA PHE A 22 -14.94 -4.07 7.19
C PHE A 22 -15.25 -3.05 6.10
N GLY A 23 -16.00 -3.46 5.09
CA GLY A 23 -16.40 -2.58 3.99
C GLY A 23 -17.19 -1.37 4.49
N ALA A 24 -18.10 -1.58 5.44
CA ALA A 24 -18.86 -0.48 6.04
C ALA A 24 -17.95 0.54 6.73
N ARG A 25 -16.91 0.06 7.42
CA ARG A 25 -15.94 0.95 8.11
C ARG A 25 -15.07 1.70 7.15
N LEU A 26 -14.73 1.08 6.02
CA LEU A 26 -13.84 1.66 5.03
C LEU A 26 -14.58 2.46 3.94
N GLY A 27 -15.89 2.32 3.88
CA GLY A 27 -16.71 3.02 2.90
C GLY A 27 -16.71 2.34 1.53
N ILE A 28 -16.54 1.03 1.48
CA ILE A 28 -16.60 0.25 0.23
C ILE A 28 -17.42 -1.03 0.45
N ASN A 29 -17.96 -1.59 -0.63
CA ASN A 29 -18.81 -2.77 -0.51
C ASN A 29 -18.02 -4.07 -0.29
N SER A 30 -18.70 -5.11 0.19
CA SER A 30 -18.05 -6.39 0.51
C SER A 30 -17.45 -7.08 -0.72
N ALA A 31 -18.03 -6.89 -1.89
CA ALA A 31 -17.50 -7.48 -3.13
C ALA A 31 -16.11 -6.86 -3.46
N ALA A 32 -15.97 -5.56 -3.26
CA ALA A 32 -14.68 -4.88 -3.46
C ALA A 32 -13.66 -5.34 -2.42
N ILE A 33 -14.05 -5.49 -1.16
CA ILE A 33 -13.19 -6.03 -0.11
C ILE A 33 -12.67 -7.43 -0.51
N CYS A 34 -13.59 -8.29 -0.98
CA CYS A 34 -13.22 -9.64 -1.42
C CYS A 34 -12.14 -9.60 -2.51
N ARG A 35 -12.30 -8.75 -3.51
CA ARG A 35 -11.33 -8.61 -4.59
C ARG A 35 -9.99 -8.08 -4.11
N ILE A 36 -9.99 -7.11 -3.21
CA ILE A 36 -8.77 -6.53 -2.64
C ILE A 36 -8.01 -7.60 -1.85
N GLU A 37 -8.72 -8.37 -1.03
CA GLU A 37 -8.11 -9.44 -0.24
C GLU A 37 -7.54 -10.56 -1.11
N ASN A 38 -8.14 -10.79 -2.27
CA ASN A 38 -7.68 -11.80 -3.22
C ASN A 38 -6.70 -11.25 -4.26
N ASN A 39 -6.26 -10.01 -4.09
CA ASN A 39 -5.29 -9.35 -4.97
C ASN A 39 -5.78 -9.15 -6.42
N ASN A 40 -7.11 -9.13 -6.62
CA ASN A 40 -7.73 -8.90 -7.92
C ASN A 40 -8.12 -7.43 -8.13
N LYS A 41 -7.96 -6.61 -7.10
CA LYS A 41 -8.24 -5.17 -7.15
C LYS A 41 -7.32 -4.47 -6.19
N GLN A 42 -6.88 -3.27 -6.55
CA GLN A 42 -6.05 -2.45 -5.68
C GLN A 42 -6.93 -1.50 -4.88
N LEU A 43 -6.62 -1.34 -3.59
CA LEU A 43 -7.30 -0.35 -2.76
C LEU A 43 -6.91 1.05 -3.23
N SER A 44 -7.88 1.97 -3.25
CA SER A 44 -7.58 3.37 -3.58
C SER A 44 -6.64 3.98 -2.53
N PRO A 45 -5.59 4.70 -2.94
CA PRO A 45 -4.70 5.37 -1.99
C PRO A 45 -5.41 6.32 -1.03
N ALA A 46 -6.55 6.89 -1.45
CA ALA A 46 -7.35 7.77 -0.60
C ALA A 46 -7.91 7.07 0.64
N LYS A 47 -7.97 5.74 0.63
CA LYS A 47 -8.48 4.96 1.75
C LYS A 47 -7.42 4.57 2.78
N LEU A 48 -6.14 4.85 2.52
CA LEU A 48 -5.06 4.42 3.40
C LEU A 48 -5.12 5.10 4.78
N GLU A 49 -5.50 6.37 4.84
CA GLU A 49 -5.62 7.08 6.12
C GLU A 49 -6.72 6.48 6.99
N ILE A 50 -7.89 6.21 6.39
CA ILE A 50 -9.01 5.58 7.08
C ILE A 50 -8.60 4.18 7.55
N LEU A 51 -7.90 3.44 6.70
CA LEU A 51 -7.43 2.09 7.03
C LEU A 51 -6.51 2.12 8.25
N ALA A 52 -5.59 3.08 8.29
CA ALA A 52 -4.68 3.26 9.43
C ALA A 52 -5.46 3.52 10.73
N GLU A 53 -6.50 4.34 10.66
CA GLU A 53 -7.35 4.65 11.80
C GLU A 53 -8.10 3.42 12.31
N ILE A 54 -8.79 2.71 11.42
CA ILE A 54 -9.63 1.58 11.84
C ILE A 54 -8.80 0.39 12.33
N PHE A 55 -7.58 0.24 11.84
CA PHE A 55 -6.67 -0.81 12.31
C PHE A 55 -5.79 -0.36 13.48
N SER A 56 -5.77 0.94 13.78
CA SER A 56 -4.85 1.52 14.78
C SER A 56 -3.40 1.18 14.47
N ILE A 57 -3.04 1.26 13.19
CA ILE A 57 -1.68 1.01 12.68
C ILE A 57 -1.16 2.33 12.10
N ASP A 58 0.12 2.62 12.33
CA ASP A 58 0.76 3.81 11.83
C ASP A 58 0.58 3.93 10.30
N LEU A 59 0.16 5.10 9.84
CA LEU A 59 -0.06 5.37 8.42
C LEU A 59 1.20 5.11 7.58
N LEU A 60 2.37 5.45 8.11
CA LEU A 60 3.63 5.22 7.38
C LEU A 60 3.87 3.73 7.14
N LYS A 61 3.52 2.89 8.13
CA LYS A 61 3.62 1.44 7.99
C LYS A 61 2.63 0.91 6.94
N ILE A 62 1.42 1.43 6.95
CA ILE A 62 0.39 1.09 5.94
C ILE A 62 0.88 1.46 4.54
N LYS A 63 1.43 2.66 4.38
CA LYS A 63 1.98 3.12 3.09
C LYS A 63 3.15 2.25 2.62
N GLU A 64 4.03 1.89 3.54
CA GLU A 64 5.16 1.01 3.24
C GLU A 64 4.69 -0.31 2.63
N LEU A 65 3.73 -0.96 3.29
CA LEU A 65 3.19 -2.24 2.82
C LEU A 65 2.46 -2.10 1.49
N TYR A 66 1.66 -1.04 1.36
CA TYR A 66 0.86 -0.80 0.16
C TYR A 66 1.74 -0.55 -1.06
N TYR A 67 2.67 0.40 -0.96
CA TYR A 67 3.50 0.78 -2.10
C TYR A 67 4.57 -0.25 -2.44
N ALA A 68 5.12 -0.93 -1.44
CA ALA A 68 6.07 -2.01 -1.70
C ALA A 68 5.41 -3.13 -2.52
N ASP A 69 4.19 -3.51 -2.17
CA ASP A 69 3.44 -4.52 -2.92
C ASP A 69 3.10 -4.03 -4.33
N LYS A 70 2.67 -2.78 -4.46
CA LYS A 70 2.33 -2.17 -5.74
C LYS A 70 3.52 -2.17 -6.70
N PHE A 71 4.69 -1.71 -6.21
CA PHE A 71 5.89 -1.64 -7.04
C PHE A 71 6.40 -3.03 -7.43
N ALA A 72 6.36 -3.98 -6.48
CA ALA A 72 6.77 -5.35 -6.76
C ALA A 72 5.88 -5.99 -7.84
N ARG A 73 4.56 -5.80 -7.75
CA ARG A 73 3.63 -6.34 -8.75
C ARG A 73 3.86 -5.73 -10.13
N GLU A 74 4.01 -4.42 -10.18
CA GLU A 74 4.24 -3.73 -11.45
C GLU A 74 5.52 -4.22 -12.12
N ALA A 75 6.58 -4.39 -11.35
CA ALA A 75 7.85 -4.90 -11.88
C ALA A 75 7.71 -6.32 -12.43
N ILE A 76 7.00 -7.20 -11.70
CA ILE A 76 6.81 -8.58 -12.13
C ILE A 76 5.91 -8.67 -13.34
N GLU A 77 4.81 -7.92 -13.36
CA GLU A 77 3.88 -7.91 -14.50
C GLU A 77 4.52 -7.42 -15.79
N ASN A 78 5.50 -6.53 -15.68
CA ASN A 78 6.21 -5.99 -16.83
C ASN A 78 7.53 -6.70 -17.09
N ASN A 79 7.77 -7.85 -16.46
CA ASN A 79 8.97 -8.67 -16.67
C ASN A 79 10.27 -7.89 -16.47
N CYS A 80 10.30 -7.00 -15.49
CA CYS A 80 11.49 -6.24 -15.17
C CYS A 80 12.56 -7.14 -14.55
N PRO A 81 13.86 -6.86 -14.80
CA PRO A 81 14.92 -7.61 -14.16
C PRO A 81 14.95 -7.36 -12.65
N GLU A 82 15.44 -8.34 -11.89
CA GLU A 82 15.52 -8.24 -10.43
C GLU A 82 16.27 -6.98 -9.95
N ASN A 83 17.24 -6.54 -10.72
CA ASN A 83 18.03 -5.36 -10.37
C ASN A 83 17.22 -4.06 -10.35
N VAL A 84 15.99 -4.07 -10.87
CA VAL A 84 15.15 -2.87 -10.91
C VAL A 84 14.92 -2.28 -9.52
N PHE A 85 14.82 -3.13 -8.50
CA PHE A 85 14.59 -2.66 -7.13
C PHE A 85 15.79 -1.92 -6.56
N ILE A 86 16.99 -2.36 -6.89
CA ILE A 86 18.23 -1.70 -6.49
C ILE A 86 18.36 -0.33 -7.17
N VAL A 87 18.07 -0.28 -8.47
CA VAL A 87 18.10 0.99 -9.21
C VAL A 87 17.02 1.95 -8.70
N ALA A 88 15.83 1.43 -8.41
CA ALA A 88 14.74 2.24 -7.86
C ALA A 88 15.14 2.87 -6.52
N GLU A 89 15.83 2.11 -5.66
CA GLU A 89 16.30 2.61 -4.37
C GLU A 89 17.28 3.78 -4.57
N LYS A 90 18.23 3.63 -5.48
CA LYS A 90 19.18 4.68 -5.80
C LYS A 90 18.51 5.93 -6.37
N ASN A 91 17.53 5.73 -7.24
CA ASN A 91 16.74 6.81 -7.80
C ASN A 91 15.95 7.54 -6.72
N ALA A 92 15.39 6.79 -5.75
CA ALA A 92 14.65 7.37 -4.63
C ALA A 92 15.56 8.26 -3.78
N GLU A 93 16.80 7.82 -3.51
CA GLU A 93 17.78 8.61 -2.79
C GLU A 93 18.09 9.91 -3.52
N TYR A 94 18.34 9.81 -4.83
CA TYR A 94 18.61 10.96 -5.66
C TYR A 94 17.45 11.96 -5.65
N LEU A 95 16.22 11.46 -5.80
CA LEU A 95 15.02 12.31 -5.82
C LEU A 95 14.80 13.03 -4.50
N ARG A 96 15.07 12.36 -3.38
CA ARG A 96 14.97 12.99 -2.05
C ARG A 96 15.96 14.11 -1.90
N LEU A 97 17.21 13.90 -2.33
CA LEU A 97 18.25 14.92 -2.28
C LEU A 97 17.91 16.11 -3.17
N LYS A 98 17.40 15.85 -4.37
CA LYS A 98 17.00 16.89 -5.32
C LYS A 98 15.86 17.73 -4.75
N ASN A 99 14.85 17.09 -4.15
CA ASN A 99 13.72 17.80 -3.55
C ASN A 99 14.17 18.65 -2.35
N THR A 100 15.09 18.16 -1.54
CA THR A 100 15.67 18.92 -0.44
C THR A 100 16.38 20.17 -0.93
N LYS A 101 17.19 20.05 -1.99
CA LYS A 101 17.88 21.18 -2.60
C LYS A 101 16.93 22.21 -3.17
N GLN A 102 15.85 21.78 -3.84
CA GLN A 102 14.83 22.67 -4.34
C GLN A 102 14.15 23.44 -3.22
N THR A 103 13.84 22.77 -2.10
CA THR A 103 13.25 23.40 -0.94
C THR A 103 14.18 24.45 -0.34
N GLU A 104 15.48 24.17 -0.28
CA GLU A 104 16.48 25.11 0.21
C GLU A 104 16.62 26.33 -0.70
N LEU A 105 16.49 26.13 -2.01
CA LEU A 105 16.61 27.21 -2.99
C LEU A 105 15.38 28.12 -3.04
N ASP A 106 14.24 27.67 -2.57
CA ASP A 106 13.00 28.43 -2.55
C ASP A 106 12.93 29.46 -1.39
N PHE A 107 13.94 29.50 -0.56
CA PHE A 107 14.03 30.47 0.54
C PHE A 107 14.69 31.80 0.10
#